data_afea60d3a625cf699f6f19a385c836d4
#
_entry.id   afea60d3a625cf699f6f19a385c836d4
#
_cell.length_a   1.000
_cell.length_b   1.000
_cell.length_c   1.000
_cell.angle_alpha   90.00
_cell.angle_beta   90.00
_cell.angle_gamma   90.00
#
_symmetry.space_group_name_H-M   'P 1'
#
loop_
_entity.id
_entity.type
_entity.pdbx_description
1 polymer ?
#
loop_
_entity_poly.entity_id
_entity_poly.type
_entity_poly.pdbx_seq_one_letter_code
_entity_poly.pdbx_strand_id
1 'polypeptide(L)' 'MITEEQYERSKKRVRRKLKVMTAIRILTNPPFYYKGTNRFRLIRQCFDEIDKLFDNHVRIQ' A
#
# COMPACT_ATOMS: atom_id res chain seq x y z
N MET A 1 -19.14 -10.97 15.74
CA MET A 1 -17.76 -10.61 16.07
C MET A 1 -16.80 -11.19 15.06
N ILE A 2 -15.82 -10.40 14.70
CA ILE A 2 -14.77 -10.83 13.78
C ILE A 2 -13.71 -11.59 14.56
N THR A 3 -13.38 -12.79 14.12
CA THR A 3 -12.31 -13.56 14.75
C THR A 3 -10.97 -12.95 14.36
N GLU A 4 -9.93 -13.24 15.15
CA GLU A 4 -8.59 -12.78 14.87
C GLU A 4 -8.13 -13.22 13.48
N GLU A 5 -8.49 -14.44 13.09
CA GLU A 5 -8.16 -14.98 11.78
C GLU A 5 -8.83 -14.20 10.66
N GLN A 6 -10.11 -13.87 10.83
CA GLN A 6 -10.83 -13.06 9.85
C GLN A 6 -10.28 -11.66 9.75
N TYR A 7 -9.87 -11.09 10.88
CA TYR A 7 -9.27 -9.77 10.91
C TYR A 7 -7.96 -9.75 10.13
N GLU A 8 -7.12 -10.76 10.31
CA GLU A 8 -5.86 -10.86 9.59
C GLU A 8 -6.07 -11.01 8.09
N ARG A 9 -7.06 -11.80 7.68
CA ARG A 9 -7.39 -11.96 6.27
C ARG A 9 -7.89 -10.66 5.66
N SER A 10 -8.76 -9.97 6.36
CA SER A 10 -9.30 -8.69 5.90
C SER A 10 -8.19 -7.66 5.77
N LYS A 11 -7.27 -7.64 6.73
CA LYS A 11 -6.15 -6.73 6.73
C LYS A 11 -5.24 -6.96 5.52
N LYS A 12 -4.93 -8.22 5.22
CA LYS A 12 -4.14 -8.56 4.05
C LYS A 12 -4.81 -8.15 2.75
N ARG A 13 -6.13 -8.36 2.68
CA ARG A 13 -6.92 -7.98 1.50
C ARG A 13 -6.88 -6.48 1.27
N VAL A 14 -7.09 -5.69 2.33
CA VAL A 14 -7.10 -4.24 2.24
C VAL A 14 -5.71 -3.74 1.84
N ARG A 15 -4.67 -4.27 2.44
CA ARG A 15 -3.29 -3.88 2.11
C ARG A 15 -2.98 -4.16 0.65
N ARG A 16 -3.33 -5.34 0.16
CA ARG A 16 -3.13 -5.73 -1.23
C ARG A 16 -3.89 -4.81 -2.17
N LYS A 17 -5.14 -4.50 -1.84
CA LYS A 17 -5.99 -3.62 -2.64
C LYS A 17 -5.38 -2.22 -2.73
N LEU A 18 -4.89 -1.69 -1.62
CA LEU A 18 -4.26 -0.38 -1.59
C LEU A 18 -3.00 -0.36 -2.48
N LYS A 19 -2.20 -1.41 -2.42
CA LYS A 19 -1.00 -1.52 -3.24
C LYS A 19 -1.35 -1.55 -4.73
N VAL A 20 -2.33 -2.36 -5.11
CA VAL A 20 -2.75 -2.47 -6.51
C VAL A 20 -3.29 -1.14 -7.01
N MET A 21 -4.17 -0.49 -6.23
CA MET A 21 -4.74 0.79 -6.62
C MET A 21 -3.66 1.87 -6.76
N THR A 22 -2.72 1.90 -5.85
CA THR A 22 -1.61 2.85 -5.91
C THR A 22 -0.77 2.63 -7.15
N ALA A 23 -0.44 1.38 -7.45
CA ALA A 23 0.35 1.04 -8.64
C ALA A 23 -0.36 1.47 -9.92
N ILE A 24 -1.64 1.16 -10.04
CA ILE A 24 -2.43 1.53 -11.21
C ILE A 24 -2.46 3.05 -11.36
N ARG A 25 -2.68 3.76 -10.27
CA ARG A 25 -2.76 5.22 -10.29
C ARG A 25 -1.45 5.84 -10.75
N ILE A 26 -0.33 5.35 -10.26
CA ILE A 26 1.00 5.85 -10.66
C ILE A 26 1.28 5.56 -12.12
N LEU A 27 0.91 4.38 -12.60
CA LEU A 27 1.15 3.99 -13.98
C LEU A 27 0.28 4.75 -14.97
N THR A 28 -0.97 5.04 -14.60
CA THR A 28 -1.91 5.72 -15.50
C THR A 28 -1.83 7.23 -15.38
N ASN A 29 -1.50 7.76 -14.21
CA ASN A 29 -1.52 9.21 -13.97
C ASN A 29 -0.41 9.59 -13.01
N PRO A 30 0.86 9.50 -13.44
CA PRO A 30 1.99 9.79 -12.55
C PRO A 30 2.01 11.27 -12.15
N PRO A 31 2.41 11.57 -10.89
CA PRO A 31 2.56 12.95 -10.45
C PRO A 31 3.59 13.69 -11.29
N PHE A 32 3.28 14.91 -11.70
CA PHE A 32 4.13 15.65 -12.59
C PHE A 32 5.49 16.02 -11.97
N TYR A 33 5.54 16.17 -10.65
CA TYR A 33 6.79 16.50 -9.97
C TYR A 33 7.76 15.31 -9.88
N TYR A 34 7.32 14.14 -10.33
CA TYR A 34 8.18 12.97 -10.45
C TYR A 34 8.61 12.71 -11.90
N LYS A 35 8.62 13.76 -12.72
CA LYS A 35 9.07 13.64 -14.10
C LYS A 35 10.51 13.14 -14.14
N GLY A 36 10.75 12.11 -14.94
CA GLY A 36 12.06 11.50 -15.05
C GLY A 36 12.37 10.46 -13.99
N THR A 37 11.51 10.30 -13.00
CA THR A 37 11.69 9.29 -11.98
C THR A 37 11.14 7.95 -12.47
N ASN A 38 11.86 6.88 -12.16
CA ASN A 38 11.41 5.54 -12.51
C ASN A 38 10.11 5.23 -11.77
N ARG A 39 9.04 4.94 -12.53
CA ARG A 39 7.73 4.66 -11.96
C ARG A 39 7.74 3.46 -11.03
N PHE A 40 8.51 2.44 -11.37
CA PHE A 40 8.61 1.25 -10.53
C PHE A 40 9.24 1.56 -9.19
N ARG A 41 10.21 2.46 -9.17
CA ARG A 41 10.84 2.90 -7.93
C ARG A 41 9.84 3.62 -7.03
N LEU A 42 9.03 4.47 -7.62
CA LEU A 42 7.99 5.19 -6.89
C LEU A 42 6.94 4.23 -6.32
N ILE A 43 6.51 3.26 -7.12
CA ILE A 43 5.56 2.25 -6.69
C ILE A 43 6.12 1.46 -5.51
N ARG A 44 7.39 1.07 -5.60
CA ARG A 44 8.06 0.32 -4.54
C ARG A 44 8.12 1.12 -3.25
N GLN A 45 8.42 2.41 -3.36
CA GLN A 45 8.46 3.31 -2.20
C GLN A 45 7.09 3.42 -1.55
N CYS A 46 6.03 3.55 -2.36
CA CYS A 46 4.67 3.60 -1.85
C CYS A 46 4.28 2.29 -1.16
N PHE A 47 4.69 1.17 -1.71
CA PHE A 47 4.43 -0.13 -1.11
C PHE A 47 5.09 -0.24 0.27
N ASP A 48 6.33 0.22 0.39
CA ASP A 48 7.04 0.20 1.66
C ASP A 48 6.33 1.07 2.69
N GLU A 49 5.83 2.22 2.29
CA GLU A 49 5.10 3.11 3.20
C GLU A 49 3.78 2.49 3.64
N ILE A 50 3.08 1.83 2.73
CA ILE A 50 1.84 1.13 3.07
C ILE A 50 2.13 0.04 4.11
N ASP A 51 3.18 -0.74 3.90
CA ASP A 51 3.56 -1.79 4.84
C ASP A 51 3.90 -1.21 6.21
N LYS A 52 4.62 -0.10 6.25
CA LYS A 52 4.95 0.57 7.51
C LYS A 52 3.71 1.05 8.25
N LEU A 53 2.74 1.60 7.53
CA LEU A 53 1.50 2.05 8.14
C LEU A 53 0.75 0.90 8.78
N PHE A 54 0.65 -0.22 8.10
CA PHE A 54 -0.04 -1.38 8.66
C PHE A 54 0.71 -1.97 9.84
N ASP A 55 2.03 -2.04 9.77
CA ASP A 55 2.84 -2.57 10.87
C ASP A 55 2.76 -1.67 12.10
N ASN A 56 2.81 -0.35 11.91
CA ASN A 56 2.70 0.60 13.02
C ASN A 56 1.32 0.51 13.67
N HIS A 57 0.27 0.32 12.88
CA HIS A 57 -1.08 0.20 13.40
C HIS A 57 -1.21 -1.02 14.30
N VAL A 58 -0.56 -2.12 13.92
CA VAL A 58 -0.56 -3.34 14.73
C VAL A 58 0.19 -3.12 16.04
N ARG A 59 1.28 -2.37 16.00
CA ARG A 59 2.09 -2.13 17.20
C ARG A 59 1.38 -1.29 18.26
N ILE A 60 0.50 -0.40 17.84
CA ILE A 60 -0.20 0.48 18.76
C ILE A 60 -1.22 -0.30 19.59
N GLN A 61 -1.66 -1.43 19.11
CA GLN A 61 -2.55 -2.29 19.86
C GLN A 61 -1.79 -3.28 20.73
#